data_dff78b818cff702cf5e4e6fe06ce95da
#
_entry.id   dff78b818cff702cf5e4e6fe06ce95da
#
_cell.length_a   1.000
_cell.length_b   1.000
_cell.length_c   1.000
_cell.angle_alpha   90.00
_cell.angle_beta   90.00
_cell.angle_gamma   90.00
#
_symmetry.space_group_name_H-M   'P 1'
#
loop_
_entity.id
_entity.type
_entity.pdbx_description
1 polymer ?
#
loop_
_entity_poly.entity_id
_entity_poly.type
_entity_poly.pdbx_seq_one_letter_code
_entity_poly.pdbx_strand_id
1 'polypeptide(L)'
;MAPRLKEKYNSEIRDALREEFKHENPMQVGGLVKIVVNMGVGEAARDSKALEGAIRDLTAITGQKPQTSKAKKSIAQFKLREGQVIGAFVTLRGDRMWEFLDRLLSTALPRIRDFRGVSSKQFDGHGNYTFGLTEQSMFHEIDQDSIDRVRGMDITVVTSASTDEEGRALLRHLGFPFKED
;
A
#
# COMPACT_ATOMS: atom_id res chain seq x y z
N MET A 1 -19.64 2.41 -11.94
CA MET A 1 -19.23 3.78 -11.56
C MET A 1 -17.71 3.80 -11.50
N ALA A 2 -17.07 4.82 -12.04
CA ALA A 2 -15.63 4.97 -11.89
C ALA A 2 -15.32 5.38 -10.43
N PRO A 3 -14.17 4.93 -9.86
CA PRO A 3 -13.76 5.33 -8.51
C PRO A 3 -13.56 6.85 -8.40
N ARG A 4 -14.03 7.44 -7.32
CA ARG A 4 -13.99 8.90 -7.07
C ARG A 4 -12.60 9.51 -7.26
N LEU A 5 -11.56 8.87 -6.70
CA LEU A 5 -10.18 9.36 -6.84
C LEU A 5 -9.66 9.26 -8.28
N LYS A 6 -10.11 8.26 -9.05
CA LYS A 6 -9.76 8.13 -10.47
C LYS A 6 -10.36 9.25 -11.29
N GLU A 7 -11.62 9.59 -11.02
CA GLU A 7 -12.28 10.74 -11.66
C GLU A 7 -11.55 12.05 -11.33
N LYS A 8 -11.24 12.28 -10.07
CA LYS A 8 -10.49 13.46 -9.62
C LYS A 8 -9.10 13.54 -10.26
N TYR A 9 -8.39 12.41 -10.37
CA TYR A 9 -7.11 12.36 -11.06
C TYR A 9 -7.23 12.79 -12.53
N ASN A 10 -8.23 12.28 -13.25
CA ASN A 10 -8.40 12.58 -14.67
C ASN A 10 -8.90 14.01 -14.94
N SER A 11 -9.72 14.58 -14.04
CA SER A 11 -10.35 15.91 -14.25
C SER A 11 -9.51 17.08 -13.76
N GLU A 12 -8.70 16.87 -12.73
CA GLU A 12 -8.03 17.98 -12.03
C GLU A 12 -6.53 17.75 -11.85
N ILE A 13 -6.15 16.59 -11.27
CA ILE A 13 -4.77 16.35 -10.79
C ILE A 13 -3.80 16.25 -11.95
N ARG A 14 -4.21 15.61 -13.03
CA ARG A 14 -3.37 15.42 -14.22
C ARG A 14 -2.97 16.74 -14.87
N ASP A 15 -3.90 17.67 -14.98
CA ASP A 15 -3.62 18.98 -15.56
C ASP A 15 -2.77 19.83 -14.61
N ALA A 16 -3.05 19.79 -13.30
CA ALA A 16 -2.24 20.49 -12.29
C ALA A 16 -0.78 20.01 -12.30
N LEU A 17 -0.54 18.70 -12.35
CA LEU A 17 0.81 18.14 -12.43
C LEU A 17 1.51 18.49 -13.75
N ARG A 18 0.76 18.52 -14.85
CA ARG A 18 1.30 18.94 -16.15
C ARG A 18 1.82 20.37 -16.13
N GLU A 19 1.09 21.27 -15.49
CA GLU A 19 1.49 22.69 -15.35
C GLU A 19 2.67 22.84 -14.37
N GLU A 20 2.65 22.13 -13.23
CA GLU A 20 3.68 22.18 -12.19
C GLU A 20 5.05 21.77 -12.74
N PHE A 21 5.10 20.65 -13.49
CA PHE A 21 6.35 20.10 -14.06
C PHE A 21 6.60 20.53 -15.52
N LYS A 22 5.73 21.36 -16.10
CA LYS A 22 5.85 21.88 -17.47
C LYS A 22 6.01 20.78 -18.54
N HIS A 23 5.25 19.71 -18.38
CA HIS A 23 5.25 18.61 -19.37
C HIS A 23 4.56 19.07 -20.67
N GLU A 24 5.24 18.91 -21.79
CA GLU A 24 4.68 19.21 -23.12
C GLU A 24 3.58 18.21 -23.49
N ASN A 25 3.82 16.94 -23.20
CA ASN A 25 2.90 15.85 -23.53
C ASN A 25 2.11 15.41 -22.28
N PRO A 26 0.76 15.39 -22.33
CA PRO A 26 -0.08 14.88 -21.26
C PRO A 26 0.23 13.44 -20.85
N MET A 27 0.81 12.62 -21.74
CA MET A 27 1.17 11.23 -21.47
C MET A 27 2.46 11.08 -20.64
N GLN A 28 3.22 12.15 -20.44
CA GLN A 28 4.41 12.16 -19.57
C GLN A 28 4.04 12.33 -18.10
N VAL A 29 2.83 12.82 -17.81
CA VAL A 29 2.39 13.04 -16.44
C VAL A 29 2.32 11.72 -15.68
N GLY A 30 2.98 11.67 -14.52
CA GLY A 30 2.99 10.50 -13.64
C GLY A 30 1.60 10.11 -13.17
N GLY A 31 1.31 8.83 -13.16
CA GLY A 31 0.06 8.26 -12.64
C GLY A 31 0.31 7.05 -11.77
N LEU A 32 -0.75 6.52 -11.15
CA LEU A 32 -0.68 5.29 -10.37
C LEU A 32 -0.65 4.08 -11.30
N VAL A 33 0.30 3.16 -11.06
CA VAL A 33 0.45 1.92 -11.83
C VAL A 33 -0.13 0.74 -11.08
N LYS A 34 0.25 0.58 -9.80
CA LYS A 34 -0.21 -0.48 -8.91
C LYS A 34 0.01 -0.11 -7.46
N ILE A 35 -0.71 -0.77 -6.57
CA ILE A 35 -0.45 -0.76 -5.13
C ILE A 35 -0.18 -2.19 -4.69
N VAL A 36 0.90 -2.39 -3.96
CA VAL A 36 1.25 -3.69 -3.37
C VAL A 36 1.08 -3.58 -1.87
N VAL A 37 0.27 -4.48 -1.30
CA VAL A 37 0.09 -4.61 0.14
C VAL A 37 0.75 -5.91 0.56
N ASN A 38 1.75 -5.83 1.43
CA ASN A 38 2.51 -6.97 1.91
C ASN A 38 2.34 -7.13 3.42
N MET A 39 2.15 -8.37 3.85
CA MET A 39 2.13 -8.77 5.25
C MET A 39 3.22 -9.81 5.49
N GLY A 40 4.26 -9.43 6.25
CA GLY A 40 5.29 -10.34 6.69
C GLY A 40 4.79 -11.19 7.86
N VAL A 41 4.75 -12.52 7.71
CA VAL A 41 4.32 -13.47 8.75
C VAL A 41 5.45 -14.46 8.98
N GLY A 42 6.53 -14.02 9.65
CA GLY A 42 7.68 -14.89 9.92
C GLY A 42 7.35 -16.13 10.77
N GLU A 43 6.32 -16.02 11.59
CA GLU A 43 5.81 -17.13 12.41
C GLU A 43 5.12 -18.22 11.60
N ALA A 44 4.67 -17.92 10.39
CA ALA A 44 4.02 -18.88 9.49
C ALA A 44 4.93 -20.10 9.18
N ALA A 45 6.24 -19.94 9.31
CA ALA A 45 7.19 -21.05 9.20
C ALA A 45 6.99 -22.13 10.27
N ARG A 46 6.36 -21.78 11.41
CA ARG A 46 6.11 -22.67 12.56
C ARG A 46 4.63 -22.91 12.79
N ASP A 47 3.79 -21.93 12.47
CA ASP A 47 2.35 -21.96 12.71
C ASP A 47 1.59 -21.53 11.45
N SER A 48 0.97 -22.49 10.78
CA SER A 48 0.16 -22.26 9.58
C SER A 48 -1.09 -21.41 9.84
N LYS A 49 -1.63 -21.45 11.07
CA LYS A 49 -2.82 -20.65 11.43
C LYS A 49 -2.53 -19.15 11.39
N ALA A 50 -1.30 -18.76 11.74
CA ALA A 50 -0.88 -17.34 11.63
C ALA A 50 -0.95 -16.84 10.18
N LEU A 51 -0.61 -17.70 9.21
CA LEU A 51 -0.71 -17.38 7.79
C LEU A 51 -2.17 -17.31 7.32
N GLU A 52 -3.02 -18.23 7.76
CA GLU A 52 -4.44 -18.24 7.41
C GLU A 52 -5.14 -16.96 7.89
N GLY A 53 -4.83 -16.50 9.11
CA GLY A 53 -5.28 -15.20 9.64
C GLY A 53 -4.85 -14.04 8.75
N ALA A 54 -3.57 -13.98 8.37
CA ALA A 54 -3.06 -12.91 7.49
C ALA A 54 -3.73 -12.93 6.10
N ILE A 55 -3.97 -14.10 5.52
CA ILE A 55 -4.67 -14.24 4.24
C ILE A 55 -6.11 -13.76 4.34
N ARG A 56 -6.81 -14.12 5.42
CA ARG A 56 -8.18 -13.67 5.68
C ARG A 56 -8.23 -12.14 5.80
N ASP A 57 -7.35 -11.56 6.61
CA ASP A 57 -7.30 -10.12 6.85
C ASP A 57 -6.98 -9.35 5.57
N LEU A 58 -5.96 -9.77 4.80
CA LEU A 58 -5.65 -9.15 3.50
C LEU A 58 -6.78 -9.29 2.50
N THR A 59 -7.49 -10.43 2.48
CA THR A 59 -8.64 -10.62 1.60
C THR A 59 -9.78 -9.66 1.95
N ALA A 60 -10.06 -9.47 3.24
CA ALA A 60 -11.07 -8.53 3.70
C ALA A 60 -10.71 -7.08 3.33
N ILE A 61 -9.46 -6.66 3.57
CA ILE A 61 -8.98 -5.29 3.31
C ILE A 61 -8.98 -4.98 1.80
N THR A 62 -8.47 -5.91 0.98
CA THR A 62 -8.20 -5.63 -0.45
C THR A 62 -9.30 -6.10 -1.39
N GLY A 63 -10.19 -6.97 -0.91
CA GLY A 63 -11.21 -7.61 -1.76
C GLY A 63 -10.64 -8.58 -2.79
N GLN A 64 -9.36 -8.99 -2.64
CA GLN A 64 -8.67 -9.88 -3.57
C GLN A 64 -7.90 -10.95 -2.79
N LYS A 65 -7.90 -12.19 -3.28
CA LYS A 65 -7.16 -13.30 -2.66
C LYS A 65 -5.65 -13.03 -2.72
N PRO A 66 -4.95 -13.04 -1.57
CA PRO A 66 -3.51 -12.83 -1.53
C PRO A 66 -2.72 -13.99 -2.15
N GLN A 67 -1.54 -13.66 -2.63
CA GLN A 67 -0.51 -14.61 -3.00
C GLN A 67 0.43 -14.82 -1.80
N THR A 68 0.85 -16.05 -1.55
CA THR A 68 1.82 -16.36 -0.50
C THR A 68 3.25 -16.18 -0.98
N SER A 69 4.11 -15.65 -0.13
CA SER A 69 5.55 -15.53 -0.38
C SER A 69 6.32 -16.64 0.32
N LYS A 70 7.28 -17.24 -0.39
CA LYS A 70 8.11 -18.35 0.10
C LYS A 70 9.54 -17.88 0.33
N ALA A 71 10.18 -18.46 1.35
CA ALA A 71 11.59 -18.23 1.63
C ALA A 71 12.46 -18.70 0.46
N LYS A 72 13.38 -17.85 0.02
CA LYS A 72 14.32 -18.13 -1.07
C LYS A 72 15.61 -18.85 -0.60
N LYS A 73 15.91 -18.77 0.70
CA LYS A 73 17.10 -19.36 1.31
C LYS A 73 16.78 -19.94 2.68
N SER A 74 17.50 -20.97 3.05
CA SER A 74 17.45 -21.57 4.39
C SER A 74 18.35 -20.76 5.34
N ILE A 75 17.83 -20.40 6.53
CA ILE A 75 18.57 -19.66 7.56
C ILE A 75 18.37 -20.40 8.90
N ALA A 76 19.42 -21.07 9.37
CA ALA A 76 19.36 -21.90 10.58
C ALA A 76 19.01 -21.10 11.82
N GLN A 77 19.51 -19.87 11.97
CA GLN A 77 19.25 -18.99 13.10
C GLN A 77 17.75 -18.69 13.28
N PHE A 78 17.01 -18.55 12.20
CA PHE A 78 15.55 -18.33 12.21
C PHE A 78 14.74 -19.62 12.12
N LYS A 79 15.40 -20.79 12.11
CA LYS A 79 14.76 -22.10 11.89
C LYS A 79 13.92 -22.13 10.60
N LEU A 80 14.41 -21.44 9.58
CA LEU A 80 13.73 -21.26 8.30
C LEU A 80 14.37 -22.16 7.25
N ARG A 81 13.54 -22.87 6.48
CA ARG A 81 13.95 -23.64 5.32
C ARG A 81 13.46 -22.99 4.04
N GLU A 82 14.24 -23.15 2.97
CA GLU A 82 13.83 -22.75 1.63
C GLU A 82 12.48 -23.38 1.26
N GLY A 83 11.62 -22.57 0.62
CA GLY A 83 10.27 -23.01 0.23
C GLY A 83 9.20 -22.86 1.30
N GLN A 84 9.54 -22.63 2.56
CA GLN A 84 8.56 -22.34 3.60
C GLN A 84 7.86 -21.01 3.34
N VAL A 85 6.53 -20.96 3.58
CA VAL A 85 5.74 -19.74 3.44
C VAL A 85 6.01 -18.82 4.62
N ILE A 86 6.33 -17.55 4.35
CA ILE A 86 6.72 -16.54 5.36
C ILE A 86 5.93 -15.24 5.27
N GLY A 87 4.98 -15.14 4.37
CA GLY A 87 4.16 -13.94 4.21
C GLY A 87 3.12 -14.09 3.14
N ALA A 88 2.33 -13.04 3.00
CA ALA A 88 1.32 -12.92 1.97
C ALA A 88 1.30 -11.48 1.41
N PHE A 89 0.98 -11.33 0.14
CA PHE A 89 0.89 -10.03 -0.51
C PHE A 89 -0.20 -9.99 -1.57
N VAL A 90 -0.69 -8.78 -1.83
CA VAL A 90 -1.67 -8.50 -2.87
C VAL A 90 -1.15 -7.39 -3.77
N THR A 91 -1.31 -7.54 -5.08
CA THR A 91 -1.07 -6.49 -6.06
C THR A 91 -2.39 -6.00 -6.61
N LEU A 92 -2.72 -4.74 -6.34
CA LEU A 92 -3.94 -4.08 -6.79
C LEU A 92 -3.65 -3.22 -8.02
N ARG A 93 -4.53 -3.30 -9.02
CA ARG A 93 -4.47 -2.52 -10.27
C ARG A 93 -5.86 -2.05 -10.67
N GLY A 94 -5.90 -1.07 -11.58
CA GLY A 94 -7.16 -0.56 -12.13
C GLY A 94 -8.08 0.02 -11.05
N ASP A 95 -9.38 -0.21 -11.18
CA ASP A 95 -10.37 0.40 -10.29
C ASP A 95 -10.24 -0.05 -8.83
N ARG A 96 -9.87 -1.30 -8.57
CA ARG A 96 -9.62 -1.81 -7.21
C ARG A 96 -8.48 -1.08 -6.51
N MET A 97 -7.45 -0.69 -7.25
CA MET A 97 -6.34 0.12 -6.72
C MET A 97 -6.83 1.48 -6.26
N TRP A 98 -7.65 2.15 -7.07
CA TRP A 98 -8.21 3.46 -6.75
C TRP A 98 -9.17 3.42 -5.56
N GLU A 99 -10.04 2.42 -5.50
CA GLU A 99 -10.96 2.22 -4.37
C GLU A 99 -10.21 1.91 -3.07
N PHE A 100 -9.19 1.07 -3.13
CA PHE A 100 -8.35 0.79 -1.97
C PHE A 100 -7.64 2.06 -1.48
N LEU A 101 -7.07 2.85 -2.40
CA LEU A 101 -6.40 4.09 -2.06
C LEU A 101 -7.35 5.10 -1.42
N ASP A 102 -8.55 5.25 -1.94
CA ASP A 102 -9.56 6.14 -1.37
C ASP A 102 -9.94 5.75 0.06
N ARG A 103 -10.18 4.47 0.33
CA ARG A 103 -10.46 3.96 1.68
C ARG A 103 -9.27 4.13 2.62
N LEU A 104 -8.06 3.90 2.13
CA LEU A 104 -6.84 4.08 2.90
C LEU A 104 -6.70 5.54 3.38
N LEU A 105 -6.86 6.51 2.48
CA LEU A 105 -6.69 7.94 2.77
C LEU A 105 -7.86 8.51 3.60
N SER A 106 -9.10 8.16 3.26
CA SER A 106 -10.29 8.75 3.86
C SER A 106 -10.70 8.08 5.17
N THR A 107 -10.40 6.81 5.36
CA THR A 107 -10.91 6.02 6.50
C THR A 107 -9.80 5.43 7.36
N ALA A 108 -8.83 4.72 6.77
CA ALA A 108 -7.85 3.96 7.54
C ALA A 108 -6.78 4.86 8.20
N LEU A 109 -6.15 5.76 7.46
CA LEU A 109 -5.11 6.64 8.01
C LEU A 109 -5.60 7.56 9.14
N PRO A 110 -6.78 8.22 9.05
CA PRO A 110 -7.30 9.04 10.14
C PRO A 110 -7.62 8.28 11.43
N ARG A 111 -7.82 6.96 11.34
CA ARG A 111 -8.11 6.09 12.51
C ARG A 111 -6.86 5.65 13.27
N ILE A 112 -5.67 5.91 12.73
CA ILE A 112 -4.42 5.60 13.43
C ILE A 112 -4.32 6.48 14.68
N ARG A 113 -4.07 5.84 15.83
CA ARG A 113 -3.86 6.57 17.08
C ARG A 113 -2.62 7.46 16.97
N ASP A 114 -2.74 8.73 17.40
CA ASP A 114 -1.67 9.73 17.36
C ASP A 114 -1.05 9.94 15.96
N PHE A 115 -1.88 9.84 14.91
CA PHE A 115 -1.42 10.03 13.54
C PHE A 115 -0.93 11.46 13.31
N ARG A 116 0.34 11.59 12.89
CA ARG A 116 1.00 12.88 12.60
C ARG A 116 1.41 13.02 11.13
N GLY A 117 0.82 12.23 10.25
CA GLY A 117 1.22 12.14 8.85
C GLY A 117 2.26 11.05 8.58
N VAL A 118 2.46 10.78 7.30
CA VAL A 118 3.46 9.82 6.80
C VAL A 118 4.73 10.54 6.39
N SER A 119 5.89 9.88 6.53
CA SER A 119 7.18 10.49 6.20
C SER A 119 7.29 10.81 4.70
N SER A 120 7.74 12.02 4.37
CA SER A 120 8.01 12.43 2.99
C SER A 120 9.29 11.83 2.38
N LYS A 121 10.11 11.12 3.19
CA LYS A 121 11.46 10.62 2.82
C LYS A 121 11.48 9.15 2.38
N GLN A 122 10.35 8.49 2.26
CA GLN A 122 10.23 7.05 1.97
C GLN A 122 10.02 6.74 0.49
N PHE A 123 10.61 7.53 -0.38
CA PHE A 123 10.67 7.29 -1.82
C PHE A 123 11.93 6.49 -2.18
N ASP A 124 11.88 5.75 -3.29
CA ASP A 124 12.94 4.83 -3.74
C ASP A 124 13.92 5.42 -4.77
N GLY A 125 13.81 6.70 -5.10
CA GLY A 125 14.58 7.35 -6.16
C GLY A 125 13.94 7.30 -7.55
N HIS A 126 12.82 6.59 -7.70
CA HIS A 126 12.09 6.40 -8.95
C HIS A 126 10.60 6.77 -8.84
N GLY A 127 10.25 7.60 -7.87
CA GLY A 127 8.88 8.05 -7.65
C GLY A 127 7.93 7.03 -7.01
N ASN A 128 8.41 5.88 -6.55
CA ASN A 128 7.60 4.92 -5.80
C ASN A 128 7.68 5.21 -4.31
N TYR A 129 6.59 5.02 -3.61
CA TYR A 129 6.46 5.33 -2.19
C TYR A 129 6.06 4.10 -1.38
N THR A 130 6.79 3.82 -0.29
CA THR A 130 6.48 2.70 0.61
C THR A 130 6.37 3.18 2.03
N PHE A 131 5.33 2.78 2.74
CA PHE A 131 5.16 3.05 4.16
C PHE A 131 4.57 1.85 4.89
N GLY A 132 4.91 1.71 6.16
CA GLY A 132 4.43 0.65 7.03
C GLY A 132 3.24 1.11 7.89
N LEU A 133 2.29 0.22 8.07
CA LEU A 133 1.22 0.34 9.05
C LEU A 133 1.44 -0.70 10.14
N THR A 134 1.27 -0.29 11.40
CA THR A 134 1.57 -1.14 12.56
C THR A 134 0.46 -2.14 12.86
N GLU A 135 -0.78 -1.82 12.49
CA GLU A 135 -1.96 -2.59 12.85
C GLU A 135 -2.95 -2.71 11.69
N GLN A 136 -3.51 -3.89 11.49
CA GLN A 136 -4.60 -4.10 10.53
C GLN A 136 -5.96 -3.58 11.02
N SER A 137 -6.11 -3.38 12.32
CA SER A 137 -7.37 -2.96 12.97
C SER A 137 -7.89 -1.59 12.55
N MET A 138 -7.04 -0.77 11.91
CA MET A 138 -7.44 0.53 11.38
C MET A 138 -8.39 0.43 10.19
N PHE A 139 -8.38 -0.67 9.48
CA PHE A 139 -9.32 -0.93 8.40
C PHE A 139 -10.67 -1.36 8.96
N HIS A 140 -11.75 -0.67 8.54
CA HIS A 140 -13.09 -0.95 9.05
C HIS A 140 -13.67 -2.27 8.54
N GLU A 141 -13.09 -2.83 7.50
CA GLU A 141 -13.46 -4.12 6.92
C GLU A 141 -13.07 -5.31 7.81
N ILE A 142 -12.21 -5.06 8.80
CA ILE A 142 -11.79 -6.08 9.76
C ILE A 142 -12.61 -5.95 11.03
N ASP A 143 -13.27 -7.04 11.39
CA ASP A 143 -13.91 -7.19 12.68
C ASP A 143 -12.84 -7.39 13.77
N GLN A 144 -12.80 -6.45 14.73
CA GLN A 144 -11.81 -6.46 15.80
C GLN A 144 -11.91 -7.71 16.68
N ASP A 145 -13.10 -8.27 16.85
CA ASP A 145 -13.32 -9.49 17.63
C ASP A 145 -12.80 -10.74 16.93
N SER A 146 -12.63 -10.68 15.60
CA SER A 146 -12.11 -11.78 14.79
C SER A 146 -10.58 -11.79 14.64
N ILE A 147 -9.91 -10.75 15.15
CA ILE A 147 -8.44 -10.62 15.08
C ILE A 147 -7.81 -11.62 16.05
N ASP A 148 -7.11 -12.61 15.50
CA ASP A 148 -6.30 -13.56 16.28
C ASP A 148 -5.00 -12.93 16.78
N ARG A 149 -4.40 -12.03 15.98
CA ARG A 149 -3.15 -11.33 16.29
C ARG A 149 -3.05 -10.02 15.55
N VAL A 150 -2.49 -9.00 16.20
CA VAL A 150 -2.13 -7.74 15.55
C VAL A 150 -0.96 -7.97 14.60
N ARG A 151 -1.13 -7.55 13.35
CA ARG A 151 -0.12 -7.65 12.28
C ARG A 151 0.05 -6.31 11.61
N GLY A 152 1.31 -5.93 11.40
CA GLY A 152 1.66 -4.83 10.55
C GLY A 152 1.61 -5.22 9.07
N MET A 153 1.58 -4.21 8.22
CA MET A 153 1.66 -4.37 6.77
C MET A 153 2.45 -3.24 6.14
N ASP A 154 3.08 -3.53 5.01
CA ASP A 154 3.74 -2.54 4.17
C ASP A 154 2.88 -2.26 2.94
N ILE A 155 2.68 -0.99 2.65
CA ILE A 155 1.95 -0.53 1.48
C ILE A 155 2.92 0.19 0.56
N THR A 156 3.10 -0.35 -0.64
CA THR A 156 3.93 0.24 -1.69
C THR A 156 3.06 0.78 -2.80
N VAL A 157 3.12 2.08 -3.02
CA VAL A 157 2.45 2.78 -4.12
C VAL A 157 3.45 2.94 -5.26
N VAL A 158 3.21 2.24 -6.35
CA VAL A 158 4.06 2.29 -7.55
C VAL A 158 3.46 3.28 -8.53
N THR A 159 4.25 4.27 -8.92
CA THR A 159 3.84 5.31 -9.86
C THR A 159 4.61 5.20 -11.18
N SER A 160 4.18 5.93 -12.20
CA SER A 160 4.93 6.10 -13.44
C SER A 160 5.71 7.42 -13.48
N ALA A 161 5.86 8.10 -12.33
CA ALA A 161 6.69 9.29 -12.20
C ALA A 161 8.16 8.95 -12.46
N SER A 162 8.89 9.87 -13.06
CA SER A 162 10.32 9.68 -13.36
C SER A 162 11.21 10.01 -12.17
N THR A 163 10.76 10.89 -11.27
CA THR A 163 11.49 11.38 -10.11
C THR A 163 10.66 11.29 -8.83
N ASP A 164 11.33 11.31 -7.68
CA ASP A 164 10.64 11.34 -6.38
C ASP A 164 9.85 12.63 -6.15
N GLU A 165 10.27 13.72 -6.77
CA GLU A 165 9.57 15.00 -6.69
C GLU A 165 8.21 14.92 -7.40
N GLU A 166 8.18 14.36 -8.61
CA GLU A 166 6.94 14.12 -9.35
C GLU A 166 6.03 13.13 -8.60
N GLY A 167 6.60 12.05 -8.07
CA GLY A 167 5.87 11.07 -7.25
C GLY A 167 5.27 11.70 -6.01
N ARG A 168 6.01 12.56 -5.31
CA ARG A 168 5.55 13.29 -4.12
C ARG A 168 4.43 14.26 -4.46
N ALA A 169 4.55 15.03 -5.53
CA ALA A 169 3.51 15.95 -5.99
C ALA A 169 2.23 15.18 -6.34
N LEU A 170 2.34 14.07 -7.08
CA LEU A 170 1.21 13.20 -7.40
C LEU A 170 0.48 12.73 -6.14
N LEU A 171 1.21 12.18 -5.17
CA LEU A 171 0.62 11.67 -3.93
C LEU A 171 0.02 12.80 -3.08
N ARG A 172 0.65 13.98 -3.04
CA ARG A 172 0.10 15.17 -2.36
C ARG A 172 -1.23 15.60 -2.97
N HIS A 173 -1.34 15.69 -4.28
CA HIS A 173 -2.59 16.02 -4.98
C HIS A 173 -3.68 14.97 -4.77
N LEU A 174 -3.32 13.69 -4.59
CA LEU A 174 -4.23 12.62 -4.23
C LEU A 174 -4.71 12.68 -2.78
N GLY A 175 -4.07 13.51 -1.94
CA GLY A 175 -4.47 13.70 -0.54
C GLY A 175 -3.66 12.92 0.48
N PHE A 176 -2.45 12.47 0.15
CA PHE A 176 -1.55 11.87 1.15
C PHE A 176 -1.17 12.88 2.21
N PRO A 177 -1.38 12.56 3.48
CA PRO A 177 -1.04 13.43 4.60
C PRO A 177 0.46 13.31 4.94
N PHE A 178 1.33 13.92 4.15
CA PHE A 178 2.74 13.99 4.48
C PHE A 178 2.99 14.87 5.70
N LYS A 179 3.97 14.48 6.53
CA LYS A 179 4.46 15.36 7.58
C LYS A 179 5.11 16.58 6.95
N GLU A 180 4.79 17.75 7.47
CA GLU A 180 5.57 18.95 7.24
C GLU A 180 6.87 18.80 8.06
N ASP A 181 8.03 18.87 7.38
CA ASP A 181 9.36 18.84 8.00
C ASP A 181 9.69 20.18 8.66
#